data_ab648b219cbd1f20db51c495d374d70e
#
_entry.id   ab648b219cbd1f20db51c495d374d70e
#
_cell.length_a   1.000
_cell.length_b   1.000
_cell.length_c   1.000
_cell.angle_alpha   90.00
_cell.angle_beta   90.00
_cell.angle_gamma   90.00
#
_symmetry.space_group_name_H-M   'P 1'
#
loop_
_entity.id
_entity.type
_entity.pdbx_description
1 polymer ?
#
loop_
_entity_poly.entity_id
_entity_poly.type
_entity_poly.pdbx_seq_one_letter_code
_entity_poly.pdbx_strand_id
1 'polypeptide(L)'
;RSKKNVARDKYRNPIETVSFFEIEKNKKVLEISPGGGYYSEIISHYMRNTDNYFVTEYKFPPVDAVKRGQKKFKKYFSENINNFGKVNTILFLENNILEKNEKNFDLVLTFRNTHNWLGSNTAKNVYKSIYDSMKKGAILGIVQHKGNEDMEKNFNNGYVKESFLIDFIEEIGFQFVEKSNINANSKDTKDYKSGVWTLPPRLVMGEKDKKKYLEIGESDRMTLKFVK
;
A
#
# COMPACT_ATOMS: atom_id res chain seq x y z
N ARG A 1 7.89 -17.23 -1.09
CA ARG A 1 6.62 -16.49 -0.99
C ARG A 1 5.46 -17.45 -0.70
N SER A 2 4.47 -16.99 0.03
CA SER A 2 3.28 -17.78 0.34
C SER A 2 2.46 -18.08 -0.94
N LYS A 3 1.93 -19.32 -1.06
CA LYS A 3 1.08 -19.70 -2.22
C LYS A 3 -0.10 -18.74 -2.41
N LYS A 4 -0.69 -18.27 -1.30
CA LYS A 4 -1.79 -17.29 -1.29
C LYS A 4 -1.39 -15.96 -1.96
N ASN A 5 -0.18 -15.47 -1.73
CA ASN A 5 0.30 -14.24 -2.32
C ASN A 5 0.69 -14.44 -3.79
N VAL A 6 1.37 -15.53 -4.12
CA VAL A 6 1.75 -15.87 -5.51
C VAL A 6 0.53 -15.98 -6.43
N ALA A 7 -0.57 -16.58 -5.97
CA ALA A 7 -1.82 -16.67 -6.73
C ALA A 7 -2.42 -15.31 -7.16
N ARG A 8 -1.97 -14.21 -6.53
CA ARG A 8 -2.43 -12.85 -6.80
C ARG A 8 -1.54 -12.06 -7.76
N ASP A 9 -0.39 -12.62 -8.17
CA ASP A 9 0.57 -11.92 -9.01
C ASP A 9 -0.03 -11.49 -10.35
N LYS A 10 -0.89 -12.33 -10.93
CA LYS A 10 -1.63 -12.02 -12.16
C LYS A 10 -2.53 -10.77 -12.11
N TYR A 11 -2.83 -10.28 -10.90
CA TYR A 11 -3.63 -9.05 -10.69
C TYR A 11 -2.78 -7.88 -10.20
N ARG A 12 -1.53 -8.11 -9.81
CA ARG A 12 -0.74 -7.13 -9.07
C ARG A 12 0.59 -6.80 -9.70
N ASN A 13 0.93 -7.51 -10.78
CA ASN A 13 2.13 -7.26 -11.58
C ASN A 13 3.32 -6.83 -10.69
N PRO A 14 3.75 -7.69 -9.73
CA PRO A 14 4.59 -7.24 -8.63
C PRO A 14 5.97 -6.77 -9.08
N ILE A 15 6.57 -7.45 -10.08
CA ILE A 15 7.90 -7.10 -10.56
C ILE A 15 7.86 -5.73 -11.26
N GLU A 16 6.91 -5.55 -12.17
CA GLU A 16 6.70 -4.31 -12.90
C GLU A 16 6.39 -3.15 -11.93
N THR A 17 5.57 -3.42 -10.89
CA THR A 17 5.21 -2.42 -9.89
C THR A 17 6.41 -1.98 -9.05
N VAL A 18 7.24 -2.91 -8.56
CA VAL A 18 8.41 -2.53 -7.75
C VAL A 18 9.51 -1.90 -8.61
N SER A 19 9.64 -2.34 -9.88
CA SER A 19 10.57 -1.72 -10.85
C SER A 19 10.16 -0.28 -11.19
N PHE A 20 8.86 -0.01 -11.35
CA PHE A 20 8.35 1.35 -11.57
C PHE A 20 8.72 2.31 -10.44
N PHE A 21 8.78 1.83 -9.20
CA PHE A 21 9.19 2.62 -8.03
C PHE A 21 10.70 2.65 -7.81
N GLU A 22 11.51 2.08 -8.69
CA GLU A 22 12.98 2.16 -8.66
C GLU A 22 13.59 1.63 -7.36
N ILE A 23 13.11 0.47 -6.88
CA ILE A 23 13.69 -0.17 -5.69
C ILE A 23 15.11 -0.63 -5.99
N GLU A 24 16.06 -0.22 -5.14
CA GLU A 24 17.47 -0.59 -5.21
C GLU A 24 17.99 -0.98 -3.82
N LYS A 25 19.00 -1.87 -3.76
CA LYS A 25 19.53 -2.40 -2.50
C LYS A 25 20.24 -1.35 -1.63
N ASN A 26 20.77 -0.30 -2.25
CA ASN A 26 21.44 0.81 -1.58
C ASN A 26 20.47 1.89 -1.06
N LYS A 27 19.19 1.84 -1.47
CA LYS A 27 18.15 2.75 -1.02
C LYS A 27 17.58 2.31 0.33
N LYS A 28 17.32 3.26 1.22
CA LYS A 28 16.58 3.03 2.46
C LYS A 28 15.09 3.10 2.16
N VAL A 29 14.41 1.95 2.26
CA VAL A 29 13.03 1.75 1.82
C VAL A 29 12.09 1.58 3.02
N LEU A 30 10.95 2.29 3.00
CA LEU A 30 9.88 2.16 3.98
C LEU A 30 8.59 1.73 3.28
N GLU A 31 8.00 0.61 3.70
CA GLU A 31 6.64 0.23 3.31
C GLU A 31 5.66 0.59 4.42
N ILE A 32 4.68 1.42 4.08
CA ILE A 32 3.66 1.91 5.01
C ILE A 32 2.49 0.93 5.08
N SER A 33 2.16 0.48 6.29
CA SER A 33 1.02 -0.41 6.57
C SER A 33 1.00 -1.65 5.66
N PRO A 34 1.97 -2.56 5.77
CA PRO A 34 2.19 -3.68 4.85
C PRO A 34 1.04 -4.69 4.81
N GLY A 35 0.11 -4.63 5.78
CA GLY A 35 -1.04 -5.51 5.88
C GLY A 35 -0.66 -6.98 5.96
N GLY A 36 -1.09 -7.78 4.99
CA GLY A 36 -0.75 -9.21 4.92
C GLY A 36 0.59 -9.52 4.26
N GLY A 37 1.44 -8.51 4.00
CA GLY A 37 2.81 -8.69 3.53
C GLY A 37 2.97 -9.09 2.07
N TYR A 38 2.02 -8.78 1.18
CA TYR A 38 2.11 -9.17 -0.22
C TYR A 38 3.37 -8.62 -0.91
N TYR A 39 3.55 -7.29 -0.89
CA TYR A 39 4.75 -6.65 -1.44
C TYR A 39 5.94 -6.84 -0.51
N SER A 40 5.72 -6.93 0.79
CA SER A 40 6.79 -7.17 1.75
C SER A 40 7.56 -8.46 1.49
N GLU A 41 6.89 -9.56 1.08
CA GLU A 41 7.57 -10.82 0.68
C GLU A 41 8.52 -10.63 -0.50
N ILE A 42 8.25 -9.68 -1.38
CA ILE A 42 9.05 -9.40 -2.58
C ILE A 42 10.21 -8.47 -2.23
N ILE A 43 9.87 -7.35 -1.60
CA ILE A 43 10.82 -6.30 -1.25
C ILE A 43 11.86 -6.82 -0.25
N SER A 44 11.40 -7.49 0.83
CA SER A 44 12.31 -8.05 1.83
C SER A 44 13.24 -9.12 1.27
N HIS A 45 12.72 -10.00 0.38
CA HIS A 45 13.55 -10.99 -0.29
C HIS A 45 14.63 -10.35 -1.17
N TYR A 46 14.27 -9.31 -1.94
CA TYR A 46 15.22 -8.57 -2.76
C TYR A 46 16.29 -7.88 -1.89
N MET A 47 15.88 -7.30 -0.76
CA MET A 47 16.73 -6.55 0.15
C MET A 47 17.32 -7.37 1.31
N ARG A 48 17.19 -8.71 1.31
CA ARG A 48 17.50 -9.59 2.46
C ARG A 48 18.91 -9.50 3.02
N ASN A 49 19.85 -9.02 2.23
CA ASN A 49 21.25 -8.86 2.65
C ASN A 49 21.59 -7.39 2.98
N THR A 50 20.60 -6.59 3.29
CA THR A 50 20.73 -5.20 3.70
C THR A 50 19.95 -4.97 4.99
N ASP A 51 20.30 -3.91 5.73
CA ASP A 51 19.50 -3.41 6.86
C ASP A 51 18.57 -2.26 6.45
N ASN A 52 18.33 -2.09 5.14
CA ASN A 52 17.69 -0.90 4.56
C ASN A 52 16.17 -1.05 4.33
N TYR A 53 15.54 -2.17 4.73
CA TYR A 53 14.10 -2.36 4.57
C TYR A 53 13.35 -2.21 5.89
N PHE A 54 12.36 -1.33 5.88
CA PHE A 54 11.54 -0.95 7.02
C PHE A 54 10.07 -1.10 6.68
N VAL A 55 9.26 -1.44 7.70
CA VAL A 55 7.80 -1.45 7.62
C VAL A 55 7.20 -0.68 8.79
N THR A 56 5.99 -0.16 8.61
CA THR A 56 5.30 0.45 9.75
C THR A 56 4.45 -0.54 10.52
N GLU A 57 4.33 -0.30 11.82
CA GLU A 57 3.45 -0.97 12.74
C GLU A 57 2.68 0.06 13.59
N TYR A 58 1.40 -0.14 13.82
CA TYR A 58 0.65 0.69 14.73
C TYR A 58 1.03 0.38 16.19
N LYS A 59 1.46 1.39 16.93
CA LYS A 59 1.66 1.29 18.38
C LYS A 59 0.32 1.03 19.09
N PHE A 60 -0.72 1.69 18.60
CA PHE A 60 -2.11 1.54 19.06
C PHE A 60 -2.98 1.09 17.88
N PRO A 61 -3.11 -0.23 17.63
CA PRO A 61 -3.89 -0.71 16.51
C PRO A 61 -5.35 -0.27 16.61
N PRO A 62 -5.93 0.30 15.53
CA PRO A 62 -7.28 0.88 15.57
C PRO A 62 -8.38 -0.16 15.81
N VAL A 63 -8.13 -1.42 15.46
CA VAL A 63 -9.05 -2.55 15.67
C VAL A 63 -8.28 -3.85 15.90
N ASP A 64 -8.90 -4.80 16.58
CA ASP A 64 -8.28 -6.10 16.89
C ASP A 64 -7.79 -6.88 15.65
N ALA A 65 -8.46 -6.73 14.52
CA ALA A 65 -8.04 -7.35 13.26
C ALA A 65 -6.65 -6.86 12.82
N VAL A 66 -6.36 -5.57 12.98
CA VAL A 66 -5.03 -4.98 12.69
C VAL A 66 -4.01 -5.54 13.67
N LYS A 67 -4.30 -5.56 14.97
CA LYS A 67 -3.42 -6.14 15.99
C LYS A 67 -3.04 -7.60 15.69
N ARG A 68 -4.04 -8.42 15.36
CA ARG A 68 -3.80 -9.83 14.95
C ARG A 68 -2.98 -9.92 13.65
N GLY A 69 -3.24 -9.02 12.70
CA GLY A 69 -2.50 -8.93 11.44
C GLY A 69 -1.01 -8.65 11.65
N GLN A 70 -0.69 -7.65 12.46
CA GLN A 70 0.68 -7.28 12.82
C GLN A 70 1.43 -8.45 13.49
N LYS A 71 0.78 -9.13 14.46
CA LYS A 71 1.37 -10.30 15.11
C LYS A 71 1.67 -11.42 14.13
N LYS A 72 0.74 -11.71 13.18
CA LYS A 72 0.95 -12.72 12.13
C LYS A 72 2.07 -12.32 11.18
N PHE A 73 2.13 -11.05 10.79
CA PHE A 73 3.19 -10.52 9.94
C PHE A 73 4.57 -10.71 10.59
N LYS A 74 4.75 -10.22 11.82
CA LYS A 74 6.01 -10.38 12.57
C LYS A 74 6.44 -11.84 12.67
N LYS A 75 5.53 -12.71 13.08
CA LYS A 75 5.80 -14.15 13.21
C LYS A 75 6.26 -14.73 11.88
N TYR A 76 5.53 -14.46 10.79
CA TYR A 76 5.84 -14.99 9.47
C TYR A 76 7.24 -14.57 8.97
N PHE A 77 7.58 -13.30 9.08
CA PHE A 77 8.89 -12.81 8.63
C PHE A 77 10.03 -13.27 9.54
N SER A 78 9.84 -13.35 10.85
CA SER A 78 10.86 -13.85 11.78
C SER A 78 11.14 -15.36 11.60
N GLU A 79 10.11 -16.16 11.36
CA GLU A 79 10.25 -17.61 11.09
C GLU A 79 10.87 -17.90 9.71
N ASN A 80 10.85 -16.94 8.79
CA ASN A 80 11.38 -17.07 7.44
C ASN A 80 12.56 -16.11 7.16
N ILE A 81 13.32 -15.77 8.18
CA ILE A 81 14.40 -14.78 8.09
C ILE A 81 15.47 -15.12 7.03
N ASN A 82 15.75 -16.40 6.81
CA ASN A 82 16.69 -16.85 5.77
C ASN A 82 16.23 -16.49 4.36
N ASN A 83 14.92 -16.41 4.13
CA ASN A 83 14.33 -16.04 2.84
C ASN A 83 14.16 -14.55 2.67
N PHE A 84 13.81 -13.82 3.74
CA PHE A 84 13.39 -12.43 3.69
C PHE A 84 14.38 -11.45 4.30
N GLY A 85 15.38 -11.95 5.05
CA GLY A 85 16.29 -11.08 5.79
C GLY A 85 15.59 -10.38 6.96
N LYS A 86 16.28 -9.40 7.54
CA LYS A 86 15.76 -8.59 8.64
C LYS A 86 14.76 -7.56 8.10
N VAL A 87 13.57 -7.53 8.68
CA VAL A 87 12.56 -6.50 8.45
C VAL A 87 12.52 -5.57 9.65
N ASN A 88 13.00 -4.33 9.49
CA ASN A 88 12.99 -3.33 10.53
C ASN A 88 11.59 -2.73 10.70
N THR A 89 11.27 -2.24 11.89
CA THR A 89 9.92 -1.70 12.18
C THR A 89 10.02 -0.25 12.66
N ILE A 90 9.13 0.59 12.17
CA ILE A 90 8.88 1.95 12.64
C ILE A 90 7.43 2.02 13.15
N LEU A 91 7.21 2.72 14.25
CA LEU A 91 5.88 2.82 14.83
C LEU A 91 5.07 3.97 14.21
N PHE A 92 3.82 3.69 13.91
CA PHE A 92 2.78 4.70 13.86
C PHE A 92 2.29 4.96 15.29
N LEU A 93 2.44 6.20 15.72
CA LEU A 93 1.97 6.71 17.00
C LEU A 93 0.48 7.10 16.90
N GLU A 94 -0.03 7.82 17.89
CA GLU A 94 -1.38 8.40 17.83
C GLU A 94 -1.56 9.29 16.60
N ASN A 95 -2.77 9.36 16.09
CA ASN A 95 -3.13 10.07 14.86
C ASN A 95 -2.34 9.65 13.60
N ASN A 96 -1.80 8.42 13.62
CA ASN A 96 -1.02 7.85 12.52
C ASN A 96 0.22 8.68 12.13
N ILE A 97 0.89 9.28 13.11
CA ILE A 97 2.15 9.99 12.91
C ILE A 97 3.30 8.99 13.06
N LEU A 98 4.26 9.00 12.14
CA LEU A 98 5.46 8.17 12.24
C LEU A 98 6.32 8.62 13.42
N GLU A 99 6.86 7.67 14.18
CA GLU A 99 7.88 8.00 15.18
C GLU A 99 9.12 8.58 14.49
N LYS A 100 9.82 9.49 15.20
CA LYS A 100 10.90 10.28 14.61
C LYS A 100 12.28 9.63 14.70
N ASN A 101 12.37 8.39 15.15
CA ASN A 101 13.63 7.68 15.39
C ASN A 101 14.38 7.33 14.10
N GLU A 102 13.64 7.15 13.01
CA GLU A 102 14.19 6.81 11.71
C GLU A 102 13.75 7.84 10.65
N LYS A 103 14.74 8.32 9.90
CA LYS A 103 14.57 9.34 8.85
C LYS A 103 15.44 9.03 7.64
N ASN A 104 15.39 9.93 6.68
CA ASN A 104 16.22 9.90 5.48
C ASN A 104 15.93 8.68 4.60
N PHE A 105 14.63 8.36 4.42
CA PHE A 105 14.21 7.36 3.45
C PHE A 105 14.44 7.87 2.02
N ASP A 106 14.95 6.99 1.17
CA ASP A 106 15.11 7.23 -0.26
C ASP A 106 13.86 6.86 -1.04
N LEU A 107 13.07 5.91 -0.51
CA LEU A 107 11.85 5.43 -1.11
C LEU A 107 10.82 5.08 -0.02
N VAL A 108 9.62 5.62 -0.14
CA VAL A 108 8.48 5.26 0.70
C VAL A 108 7.35 4.73 -0.17
N LEU A 109 6.79 3.57 0.20
CA LEU A 109 5.78 2.86 -0.55
C LEU A 109 4.51 2.65 0.28
N THR A 110 3.36 2.79 -0.34
CA THR A 110 2.08 2.41 0.27
C THR A 110 1.17 1.74 -0.75
N PHE A 111 0.53 0.66 -0.32
CA PHE A 111 -0.30 -0.19 -1.19
C PHE A 111 -1.71 -0.33 -0.64
N ARG A 112 -2.67 0.44 -1.20
CA ARG A 112 -4.11 0.36 -0.92
C ARG A 112 -4.50 0.72 0.53
N ASN A 113 -3.84 1.72 1.09
CA ASN A 113 -4.11 2.19 2.46
C ASN A 113 -4.77 3.58 2.48
N THR A 114 -4.56 4.40 1.45
CA THR A 114 -4.95 5.81 1.42
C THR A 114 -6.45 6.03 1.71
N HIS A 115 -7.33 5.18 1.15
CA HIS A 115 -8.77 5.27 1.41
C HIS A 115 -9.13 5.12 2.90
N ASN A 116 -8.38 4.27 3.64
CA ASN A 116 -8.61 4.10 5.08
C ASN A 116 -8.25 5.38 5.85
N TRP A 117 -7.13 6.01 5.50
CA TRP A 117 -6.68 7.24 6.13
C TRP A 117 -7.55 8.44 5.76
N LEU A 118 -8.06 8.49 4.54
CA LEU A 118 -9.03 9.49 4.10
C LEU A 118 -10.36 9.30 4.84
N GLY A 119 -10.87 8.06 4.95
CA GLY A 119 -12.09 7.74 5.67
C GLY A 119 -12.02 8.01 7.17
N SER A 120 -10.84 7.87 7.80
CA SER A 120 -10.60 8.19 9.21
C SER A 120 -10.11 9.63 9.45
N ASN A 121 -10.03 10.46 8.41
CA ASN A 121 -9.53 11.84 8.46
C ASN A 121 -8.10 11.98 9.01
N THR A 122 -7.25 10.95 8.80
CA THR A 122 -5.85 10.94 9.24
C THR A 122 -4.84 11.06 8.08
N ALA A 123 -5.30 11.06 6.83
CA ALA A 123 -4.45 11.05 5.65
C ALA A 123 -3.42 12.18 5.62
N LYS A 124 -3.83 13.41 6.01
CA LYS A 124 -2.93 14.58 6.05
C LYS A 124 -1.77 14.35 7.02
N ASN A 125 -2.04 13.82 8.22
CA ASN A 125 -1.01 13.52 9.22
C ASN A 125 -0.06 12.43 8.74
N VAL A 126 -0.61 11.35 8.14
CA VAL A 126 0.19 10.26 7.57
C VAL A 126 1.14 10.79 6.51
N TYR A 127 0.63 11.47 5.48
CA TYR A 127 1.47 11.92 4.37
C TYR A 127 2.44 13.03 4.77
N LYS A 128 2.06 13.91 5.70
CA LYS A 128 2.98 14.89 6.26
C LYS A 128 4.13 14.22 7.03
N SER A 129 3.84 13.21 7.86
CA SER A 129 4.89 12.49 8.58
C SER A 129 5.78 11.65 7.66
N ILE A 130 5.22 11.10 6.57
CA ILE A 130 6.00 10.47 5.50
C ILE A 130 6.94 11.50 4.87
N TYR A 131 6.41 12.65 4.43
CA TYR A 131 7.21 13.73 3.85
C TYR A 131 8.38 14.10 4.76
N ASP A 132 8.12 14.34 6.05
CA ASP A 132 9.14 14.73 7.02
C ASP A 132 10.21 13.65 7.26
N SER A 133 9.89 12.37 7.01
CA SER A 133 10.82 11.24 7.15
C SER A 133 11.73 11.01 5.95
N MET A 134 11.43 11.60 4.79
CA MET A 134 12.12 11.37 3.52
C MET A 134 13.25 12.36 3.27
N LYS A 135 14.26 11.95 2.50
CA LYS A 135 15.26 12.85 1.93
C LYS A 135 14.66 13.76 0.87
N LYS A 136 15.29 14.90 0.61
CA LYS A 136 15.02 15.69 -0.60
C LYS A 136 15.34 14.85 -1.85
N GLY A 137 14.46 14.85 -2.83
CA GLY A 137 14.56 14.05 -4.05
C GLY A 137 14.16 12.57 -3.87
N ALA A 138 13.71 12.17 -2.68
CA ALA A 138 13.22 10.79 -2.44
C ALA A 138 11.87 10.54 -3.09
N ILE A 139 11.61 9.28 -3.44
CA ILE A 139 10.40 8.85 -4.15
C ILE A 139 9.32 8.41 -3.16
N LEU A 140 8.09 8.88 -3.35
CA LEU A 140 6.86 8.33 -2.76
C LEU A 140 6.11 7.54 -3.83
N GLY A 141 5.96 6.23 -3.63
CA GLY A 141 5.17 5.34 -4.49
C GLY A 141 3.82 4.98 -3.87
N ILE A 142 2.75 5.19 -4.61
CA ILE A 142 1.39 4.91 -4.16
C ILE A 142 0.69 3.99 -5.15
N VAL A 143 0.18 2.85 -4.67
CA VAL A 143 -0.82 2.05 -5.39
C VAL A 143 -2.14 2.15 -4.62
N GLN A 144 -3.20 2.64 -5.28
CA GLN A 144 -4.51 2.83 -4.64
C GLN A 144 -5.65 2.38 -5.57
N HIS A 145 -6.76 1.92 -5.01
CA HIS A 145 -7.96 1.61 -5.75
C HIS A 145 -8.48 2.86 -6.47
N LYS A 146 -8.57 2.79 -7.81
CA LYS A 146 -8.93 3.90 -8.68
C LYS A 146 -10.43 3.99 -8.83
N GLY A 147 -11.01 5.11 -8.41
CA GLY A 147 -12.40 5.49 -8.65
C GLY A 147 -12.59 6.16 -10.01
N ASN A 148 -13.85 6.25 -10.45
CA ASN A 148 -14.21 7.10 -11.60
C ASN A 148 -14.15 8.57 -11.19
N GLU A 149 -13.78 9.47 -12.11
CA GLU A 149 -13.62 10.89 -11.80
C GLU A 149 -14.96 11.60 -11.49
N ASP A 150 -16.08 11.06 -11.95
CA ASP A 150 -17.44 11.54 -11.66
C ASP A 150 -18.05 10.99 -10.36
N MET A 151 -17.38 10.03 -9.68
CA MET A 151 -17.89 9.47 -8.43
C MET A 151 -18.04 10.53 -7.34
N GLU A 152 -19.05 10.40 -6.50
CA GLU A 152 -19.11 11.15 -5.25
C GLU A 152 -17.94 10.80 -4.33
N LYS A 153 -17.52 11.78 -3.53
CA LYS A 153 -16.43 11.61 -2.56
C LYS A 153 -16.88 10.69 -1.42
N ASN A 154 -16.60 9.39 -1.56
CA ASN A 154 -16.92 8.38 -0.54
C ASN A 154 -15.78 7.37 -0.43
N PHE A 155 -14.96 7.52 0.61
CA PHE A 155 -13.80 6.63 0.82
C PHE A 155 -14.16 5.29 1.47
N ASN A 156 -15.39 5.13 1.97
CA ASN A 156 -15.86 3.89 2.61
C ASN A 156 -16.09 2.73 1.62
N ASN A 157 -16.11 3.01 0.31
CA ASN A 157 -16.15 1.99 -0.73
C ASN A 157 -14.75 1.54 -1.21
N GLY A 158 -13.69 2.16 -0.67
CA GLY A 158 -12.28 1.86 -0.99
C GLY A 158 -11.73 2.58 -2.21
N TYR A 159 -12.58 3.14 -3.07
CA TYR A 159 -12.16 3.85 -4.27
C TYR A 159 -11.78 5.30 -3.98
N VAL A 160 -10.76 5.80 -4.69
CA VAL A 160 -10.29 7.19 -4.62
C VAL A 160 -10.11 7.70 -6.06
N LYS A 161 -10.58 8.91 -6.35
CA LYS A 161 -10.33 9.55 -7.66
C LYS A 161 -8.85 9.80 -7.84
N GLU A 162 -8.34 9.57 -9.04
CA GLU A 162 -6.91 9.75 -9.34
C GLU A 162 -6.53 11.22 -9.25
N SER A 163 -7.32 12.13 -9.85
CA SER A 163 -7.09 13.56 -9.78
C SER A 163 -7.06 14.07 -8.34
N PHE A 164 -8.08 13.72 -7.54
CA PHE A 164 -8.14 14.10 -6.13
C PHE A 164 -6.90 13.65 -5.34
N LEU A 165 -6.42 12.41 -5.57
CA LEU A 165 -5.27 11.91 -4.84
C LEU A 165 -3.97 12.64 -5.25
N ILE A 166 -3.80 12.96 -6.53
CA ILE A 166 -2.65 13.72 -7.02
C ILE A 166 -2.64 15.10 -6.34
N ASP A 167 -3.73 15.86 -6.45
CA ASP A 167 -3.85 17.19 -5.85
C ASP A 167 -3.60 17.17 -4.34
N PHE A 168 -4.20 16.18 -3.64
CA PHE A 168 -4.04 16.02 -2.19
C PHE A 168 -2.58 15.78 -1.77
N ILE A 169 -1.84 14.98 -2.53
CA ILE A 169 -0.42 14.68 -2.24
C ILE A 169 0.46 15.88 -2.57
N GLU A 170 0.14 16.64 -3.63
CA GLU A 170 0.85 17.88 -3.98
C GLU A 170 0.62 18.98 -2.92
N GLU A 171 -0.58 19.09 -2.34
CA GLU A 171 -0.84 19.98 -1.21
C GLU A 171 0.00 19.68 0.05
N ILE A 172 0.50 18.46 0.23
CA ILE A 172 1.43 18.10 1.30
C ILE A 172 2.84 18.65 1.03
N GLY A 173 3.19 18.88 -0.24
CA GLY A 173 4.49 19.38 -0.71
C GLY A 173 5.26 18.43 -1.61
N PHE A 174 4.69 17.29 -1.97
CA PHE A 174 5.26 16.41 -2.99
C PHE A 174 5.03 16.98 -4.39
N GLN A 175 5.86 16.56 -5.35
CA GLN A 175 5.65 16.84 -6.76
C GLN A 175 5.24 15.56 -7.48
N PHE A 176 4.15 15.60 -8.25
CA PHE A 176 3.76 14.48 -9.10
C PHE A 176 4.79 14.29 -10.22
N VAL A 177 5.22 13.04 -10.44
CA VAL A 177 6.21 12.71 -11.49
C VAL A 177 5.55 11.98 -12.65
N GLU A 178 4.94 10.83 -12.36
CA GLU A 178 4.32 10.00 -13.39
C GLU A 178 3.31 9.00 -12.79
N LYS A 179 2.49 8.45 -13.68
CA LYS A 179 1.57 7.36 -13.36
C LYS A 179 1.74 6.19 -14.30
N SER A 180 1.32 5.01 -13.86
CA SER A 180 1.34 3.80 -14.67
C SER A 180 0.01 3.05 -14.61
N ASN A 181 -0.34 2.42 -15.71
CA ASN A 181 -1.49 1.51 -15.82
C ASN A 181 -1.14 0.05 -15.51
N ILE A 182 0.05 -0.23 -14.95
CA ILE A 182 0.52 -1.58 -14.60
C ILE A 182 -0.53 -2.36 -13.80
N ASN A 183 -1.23 -1.70 -12.88
CA ASN A 183 -2.23 -2.31 -12.00
C ASN A 183 -3.67 -1.97 -12.38
N ALA A 184 -3.90 -1.47 -13.60
CA ALA A 184 -5.23 -1.15 -14.08
C ALA A 184 -6.05 -2.43 -14.37
N ASN A 185 -7.37 -2.35 -14.16
CA ASN A 185 -8.32 -3.39 -14.50
C ASN A 185 -9.59 -2.78 -15.09
N SER A 186 -9.70 -2.77 -16.41
CA SER A 186 -10.84 -2.21 -17.13
C SER A 186 -12.16 -2.97 -16.91
N LYS A 187 -12.12 -4.18 -16.36
CA LYS A 187 -13.31 -4.96 -16.01
C LYS A 187 -13.98 -4.50 -14.72
N ASP A 188 -13.27 -3.72 -13.90
CA ASP A 188 -13.79 -3.18 -12.64
C ASP A 188 -14.70 -1.98 -12.93
N THR A 189 -16.02 -2.19 -12.85
CA THR A 189 -17.05 -1.17 -13.11
C THR A 189 -17.25 -0.20 -11.94
N LYS A 190 -16.75 -0.54 -10.75
CA LYS A 190 -16.71 0.31 -9.54
C LYS A 190 -18.09 0.66 -8.92
N ASP A 191 -19.15 0.04 -9.40
CA ASP A 191 -20.56 0.28 -9.01
C ASP A 191 -21.09 -0.74 -7.98
N TYR A 192 -20.19 -1.43 -7.28
CA TYR A 192 -20.56 -2.50 -6.35
C TYR A 192 -21.08 -1.96 -5.01
N LYS A 193 -22.13 -2.62 -4.48
CA LYS A 193 -22.73 -2.27 -3.19
C LYS A 193 -21.72 -2.19 -2.04
N SER A 194 -20.74 -3.07 -2.01
CA SER A 194 -19.69 -3.11 -0.98
C SER A 194 -18.34 -2.61 -1.51
N GLY A 195 -18.32 -1.78 -2.54
CA GLY A 195 -17.12 -1.23 -3.14
C GLY A 195 -16.10 -2.31 -3.52
N VAL A 196 -14.83 -2.00 -3.35
CA VAL A 196 -13.71 -2.89 -3.69
C VAL A 196 -13.74 -4.25 -2.99
N TRP A 197 -14.42 -4.36 -1.85
CA TRP A 197 -14.50 -5.61 -1.09
C TRP A 197 -15.46 -6.64 -1.70
N THR A 198 -16.30 -6.23 -2.65
CA THR A 198 -17.11 -7.14 -3.47
C THR A 198 -16.23 -8.05 -4.32
N LEU A 199 -15.09 -7.52 -4.79
CA LEU A 199 -14.13 -8.20 -5.64
C LEU A 199 -13.13 -9.08 -4.85
N PRO A 200 -12.41 -9.99 -5.54
CA PRO A 200 -11.30 -10.72 -4.93
C PRO A 200 -10.26 -9.79 -4.28
N PRO A 201 -9.62 -10.23 -3.21
CA PRO A 201 -9.73 -11.53 -2.55
C PRO A 201 -10.80 -11.58 -1.45
N ARG A 202 -11.54 -10.49 -1.22
CA ARG A 202 -12.48 -10.41 -0.09
C ARG A 202 -13.80 -11.13 -0.38
N LEU A 203 -14.39 -10.91 -1.55
CA LEU A 203 -15.65 -11.53 -1.98
C LEU A 203 -16.73 -11.48 -0.88
N VAL A 204 -16.96 -10.29 -0.31
CA VAL A 204 -17.83 -10.11 0.87
C VAL A 204 -19.31 -10.51 0.60
N MET A 205 -19.69 -10.63 -0.67
CA MET A 205 -21.03 -11.11 -1.07
C MET A 205 -21.19 -12.63 -0.96
N GLY A 206 -20.13 -13.35 -0.54
CA GLY A 206 -20.14 -14.81 -0.42
C GLY A 206 -20.33 -15.50 -1.78
N GLU A 207 -21.29 -16.41 -1.89
CA GLU A 207 -21.56 -17.14 -3.13
C GLU A 207 -22.38 -16.32 -4.16
N LYS A 208 -22.98 -15.19 -3.73
CA LYS A 208 -23.77 -14.35 -4.63
C LYS A 208 -22.87 -13.75 -5.71
N ASP A 209 -23.17 -14.07 -6.97
CA ASP A 209 -22.46 -13.60 -8.16
C ASP A 209 -20.91 -13.86 -8.12
N LYS A 210 -20.48 -14.82 -7.32
CA LYS A 210 -19.06 -15.12 -7.08
C LYS A 210 -18.29 -15.38 -8.37
N LYS A 211 -18.88 -16.13 -9.31
CA LYS A 211 -18.26 -16.41 -10.61
C LYS A 211 -17.99 -15.11 -11.37
N LYS A 212 -18.98 -14.21 -11.46
CA LYS A 212 -18.82 -12.88 -12.07
C LYS A 212 -17.68 -12.10 -11.46
N TYR A 213 -17.61 -12.02 -10.12
CA TYR A 213 -16.56 -11.27 -9.44
C TYR A 213 -15.16 -11.89 -9.60
N LEU A 214 -15.07 -13.21 -9.69
CA LEU A 214 -13.81 -13.91 -10.00
C LEU A 214 -13.32 -13.64 -11.44
N GLU A 215 -14.24 -13.51 -12.40
CA GLU A 215 -13.93 -13.17 -13.80
C GLU A 215 -13.47 -11.70 -13.95
N ILE A 216 -14.01 -10.79 -13.13
CA ILE A 216 -13.52 -9.41 -13.05
C ILE A 216 -12.10 -9.38 -12.45
N GLY A 217 -11.87 -10.12 -11.38
CA GLY A 217 -10.59 -10.14 -10.68
C GLY A 217 -10.48 -9.08 -9.57
N GLU A 218 -9.25 -8.71 -9.19
CA GLU A 218 -9.03 -7.63 -8.20
C GLU A 218 -9.39 -6.26 -8.82
N SER A 219 -9.72 -5.29 -7.97
CA SER A 219 -10.11 -3.93 -8.36
C SER A 219 -9.10 -3.23 -9.26
N ASP A 220 -9.59 -2.28 -10.04
CA ASP A 220 -8.76 -1.30 -10.76
C ASP A 220 -7.90 -0.47 -9.79
N ARG A 221 -6.64 -0.22 -10.15
CA ARG A 221 -5.70 0.51 -9.29
C ARG A 221 -4.83 1.45 -10.09
N MET A 222 -4.78 2.70 -9.62
CA MET A 222 -3.76 3.65 -10.02
C MET A 222 -2.42 3.30 -9.40
N THR A 223 -1.34 3.60 -10.09
CA THR A 223 0.05 3.47 -9.62
C THR A 223 0.72 4.81 -9.88
N LEU A 224 1.03 5.54 -8.81
CA LEU A 224 1.47 6.94 -8.86
C LEU A 224 2.86 7.09 -8.24
N LYS A 225 3.71 7.89 -8.85
CA LYS A 225 5.04 8.26 -8.37
C LYS A 225 5.12 9.75 -8.11
N PHE A 226 5.61 10.11 -6.94
CA PHE A 226 5.88 11.49 -6.53
C PHE A 226 7.31 11.61 -6.04
N VAL A 227 7.84 12.85 -6.02
CA VAL A 227 9.15 13.20 -5.45
C VAL A 227 8.98 14.27 -4.35
N LYS A 228 9.83 14.17 -3.30
CA LYS A 228 9.93 15.21 -2.26
C LYS A 228 10.81 16.36 -2.70
#